data_571c01e2d786b224104d8d1527fba068
#
_entry.id   571c01e2d786b224104d8d1527fba068
#
_cell.length_a   1.000
_cell.length_b   1.000
_cell.length_c   1.000
_cell.angle_alpha   90.00
_cell.angle_beta   90.00
_cell.angle_gamma   90.00
#
_symmetry.space_group_name_H-M   'P 1'
#
loop_
_entity.id
_entity.type
_entity.pdbx_description
1 polymer ?
#
loop_
_entity_poly.entity_id
_entity_poly.type
_entity_poly.pdbx_seq_one_letter_code
_entity_poly.pdbx_strand_id
1 'polypeptide(L)'
;MIGQIKVLGKSKEEAEAEALKQLEAVGLADRADFKPGALSGGQQQRVAIARAVAMHPNVLLFDEPTSALDPELVRGVLDVMRDLAKNSGMTMIVVTHEMGFAKDVADRVVFMEGGVVVEQGTPDVIFNNPQNPRTAEFIGAIA
;
A
#
# COMPACT_ATOMS: atom_id res chain seq x y z
N MET A 1 1.23 6.10 17.81
CA MET A 1 1.89 6.49 19.08
C MET A 1 2.26 5.31 19.97
N ILE A 2 1.33 4.41 20.37
CA ILE A 2 1.63 3.33 21.36
C ILE A 2 2.82 2.46 20.95
N GLY A 3 2.88 2.02 19.67
CA GLY A 3 4.00 1.21 19.18
C GLY A 3 5.35 1.95 19.25
N GLN A 4 5.37 3.22 18.90
CA GLN A 4 6.57 4.04 18.93
C GLN A 4 7.11 4.22 20.37
N ILE A 5 6.20 4.42 21.34
CA ILE A 5 6.59 4.56 22.75
C ILE A 5 7.05 3.20 23.32
N LYS A 6 6.26 2.13 23.14
CA LYS A 6 6.52 0.84 23.78
C LYS A 6 7.59 0.00 23.09
N VAL A 7 7.71 0.10 21.77
CA VAL A 7 8.62 -0.73 20.98
C VAL A 7 9.88 0.03 20.60
N LEU A 8 9.74 1.30 20.16
CA LEU A 8 10.89 2.12 19.73
C LEU A 8 11.47 2.99 20.84
N GLY A 9 10.88 2.97 22.04
CA GLY A 9 11.37 3.72 23.22
C GLY A 9 11.29 5.25 23.08
N LYS A 10 10.49 5.77 22.14
CA LYS A 10 10.33 7.21 21.92
C LYS A 10 9.56 7.87 23.06
N SER A 11 9.84 9.16 23.32
CA SER A 11 9.03 9.97 24.22
C SER A 11 7.61 10.13 23.67
N LYS A 12 6.68 10.60 24.48
CA LYS A 12 5.31 10.88 24.05
C LYS A 12 5.29 12.00 23.00
N GLU A 13 6.08 13.03 23.22
CA GLU A 13 6.20 14.19 22.34
C GLU A 13 6.77 13.81 20.97
N GLU A 14 7.82 12.98 20.94
CA GLU A 14 8.39 12.46 19.70
C GLU A 14 7.42 11.56 18.95
N ALA A 15 6.68 10.71 19.65
CA ALA A 15 5.68 9.82 19.06
C ALA A 15 4.48 10.59 18.50
N GLU A 16 4.09 11.70 19.14
CA GLU A 16 3.03 12.60 18.69
C GLU A 16 3.45 13.37 17.44
N ALA A 17 4.65 13.96 17.44
CA ALA A 17 5.19 14.65 16.28
C ALA A 17 5.28 13.72 15.04
N GLU A 18 5.77 12.50 15.24
CA GLU A 18 5.83 11.50 14.16
C GLU A 18 4.45 11.09 13.68
N ALA A 19 3.49 10.89 14.60
CA ALA A 19 2.12 10.54 14.22
C ALA A 19 1.46 11.63 13.38
N LEU A 20 1.61 12.90 13.76
CA LEU A 20 1.10 14.05 13.00
C LEU A 20 1.75 14.14 11.61
N LYS A 21 3.09 13.97 11.53
CA LYS A 21 3.81 13.93 10.26
C LYS A 21 3.27 12.85 9.32
N GLN A 22 3.01 11.65 9.84
CA GLN A 22 2.47 10.56 9.02
C GLN A 22 1.01 10.77 8.62
N LEU A 23 0.20 11.41 9.47
CA LEU A 23 -1.17 11.82 9.10
C LEU A 23 -1.16 12.90 8.01
N GLU A 24 -0.23 13.84 8.06
CA GLU A 24 -0.05 14.84 7.02
C GLU A 24 0.33 14.20 5.68
N ALA A 25 1.27 13.25 5.69
CA ALA A 25 1.71 12.51 4.51
C ALA A 25 0.57 11.73 3.81
N VAL A 26 -0.46 11.33 4.55
CA VAL A 26 -1.65 10.65 3.98
C VAL A 26 -2.85 11.61 3.80
N GLY A 27 -2.64 12.92 3.95
CA GLY A 27 -3.67 13.95 3.76
C GLY A 27 -4.77 13.95 4.82
N LEU A 28 -4.43 13.64 6.08
CA LEU A 28 -5.38 13.55 7.19
C LEU A 28 -4.94 14.31 8.45
N ALA A 29 -4.10 15.34 8.30
CA ALA A 29 -3.64 16.16 9.42
C ALA A 29 -4.81 16.79 10.20
N ASP A 30 -5.86 17.24 9.51
CA ASP A 30 -7.09 17.82 10.08
C ASP A 30 -7.98 16.79 10.81
N ARG A 31 -7.63 15.52 10.76
CA ARG A 31 -8.37 14.40 11.35
C ARG A 31 -7.65 13.75 12.54
N ALA A 32 -6.58 14.37 13.05
CA ALA A 32 -5.75 13.81 14.11
C ALA A 32 -6.54 13.46 15.38
N ASP A 33 -7.54 14.26 15.73
CA ASP A 33 -8.39 14.09 16.92
C ASP A 33 -9.62 13.19 16.68
N PHE A 34 -9.82 12.72 15.43
CA PHE A 34 -10.99 11.90 15.10
C PHE A 34 -10.80 10.45 15.57
N LYS A 35 -11.87 9.86 16.10
CA LYS A 35 -11.91 8.42 16.36
C LYS A 35 -12.04 7.65 15.04
N PRO A 36 -11.47 6.45 14.92
CA PRO A 36 -11.54 5.66 13.68
C PRO A 36 -12.96 5.50 13.12
N GLY A 37 -13.96 5.29 13.96
CA GLY A 37 -15.36 5.15 13.52
C GLY A 37 -16.00 6.41 12.96
N ALA A 38 -15.37 7.58 13.08
CA ALA A 38 -15.82 8.84 12.48
C ALA A 38 -15.15 9.13 11.12
N LEU A 39 -14.30 8.21 10.64
CA LEU A 39 -13.58 8.30 9.38
C LEU A 39 -14.26 7.42 8.31
N SER A 40 -14.22 7.84 7.03
CA SER A 40 -14.63 6.97 5.92
C SER A 40 -13.69 5.77 5.77
N GLY A 41 -14.13 4.72 5.06
CA GLY A 41 -13.31 3.52 4.83
C GLY A 41 -11.94 3.84 4.22
N GLY A 42 -11.88 4.69 3.20
CA GLY A 42 -10.63 5.14 2.60
C GLY A 42 -9.76 5.97 3.55
N GLN A 43 -10.35 6.78 4.43
CA GLN A 43 -9.61 7.49 5.48
C GLN A 43 -9.05 6.53 6.52
N GLN A 44 -9.83 5.55 6.96
CA GLN A 44 -9.37 4.51 7.89
C GLN A 44 -8.19 3.72 7.31
N GLN A 45 -8.26 3.37 6.02
CA GLN A 45 -7.17 2.67 5.33
C GLN A 45 -5.90 3.52 5.26
N ARG A 46 -6.02 4.81 4.93
CA ARG A 46 -4.88 5.73 4.93
C ARG A 46 -4.27 5.91 6.32
N VAL A 47 -5.09 5.96 7.38
CA VAL A 47 -4.60 5.95 8.77
C VAL A 47 -3.87 4.64 9.10
N ALA A 48 -4.37 3.48 8.63
CA ALA A 48 -3.69 2.21 8.82
C ALA A 48 -2.31 2.19 8.17
N ILE A 49 -2.17 2.74 6.96
CA ILE A 49 -0.89 2.93 6.26
C ILE A 49 0.03 3.85 7.08
N ALA A 50 -0.44 5.03 7.46
CA ALA A 50 0.32 5.99 8.27
C ALA A 50 0.83 5.37 9.57
N ARG A 51 -0.01 4.57 10.24
CA ARG A 51 0.34 3.83 11.47
C ARG A 51 1.47 2.82 11.23
N ALA A 52 1.45 2.11 10.10
CA ALA A 52 2.49 1.14 9.75
C ALA A 52 3.82 1.84 9.43
N VAL A 53 3.77 2.89 8.62
CA VAL A 53 4.94 3.69 8.22
C VAL A 53 5.59 4.39 9.42
N ALA A 54 4.81 4.85 10.40
CA ALA A 54 5.29 5.48 11.63
C ALA A 54 6.21 4.57 12.48
N MET A 55 6.23 3.27 12.24
CA MET A 55 7.15 2.33 12.87
C MET A 55 8.51 2.25 12.18
N HIS A 56 8.72 3.00 11.08
CA HIS A 56 9.93 3.00 10.24
C HIS A 56 10.38 1.58 9.82
N PRO A 57 9.48 0.79 9.23
CA PRO A 57 9.81 -0.58 8.83
C PRO A 57 10.76 -0.58 7.62
N ASN A 58 11.62 -1.61 7.52
CA ASN A 58 12.42 -1.82 6.31
C ASN A 58 11.59 -2.43 5.17
N VAL A 59 10.55 -3.18 5.50
CA VAL A 59 9.63 -3.83 4.55
C VAL A 59 8.21 -3.58 4.98
N LEU A 60 7.35 -3.18 4.05
CA LEU A 60 5.93 -2.99 4.27
C LEU A 60 5.13 -3.98 3.43
N LEU A 61 4.21 -4.68 4.08
CA LEU A 61 3.36 -5.70 3.45
C LEU A 61 1.94 -5.16 3.30
N PHE A 62 1.38 -5.27 2.10
CA PHE A 62 -0.01 -4.95 1.82
C PHE A 62 -0.72 -6.21 1.30
N ASP A 63 -1.83 -6.54 1.90
CA ASP A 63 -2.69 -7.64 1.48
C ASP A 63 -4.05 -7.06 1.09
N GLU A 64 -4.32 -6.98 -0.22
CA GLU A 64 -5.57 -6.47 -0.81
C GLU A 64 -6.06 -5.14 -0.16
N PRO A 65 -5.23 -4.07 -0.13
CA PRO A 65 -5.50 -2.87 0.66
C PRO A 65 -6.75 -2.08 0.21
N THR A 66 -7.30 -2.38 -0.95
CA THR A 66 -8.45 -1.68 -1.53
C THR A 66 -9.71 -2.54 -1.65
N SER A 67 -9.63 -3.85 -1.37
CA SER A 67 -10.71 -4.81 -1.64
C SER A 67 -12.04 -4.55 -0.90
N ALA A 68 -11.97 -3.91 0.27
CA ALA A 68 -13.14 -3.58 1.08
C ALA A 68 -13.63 -2.13 0.91
N LEU A 69 -13.15 -1.42 -0.11
CA LEU A 69 -13.46 -0.01 -0.35
C LEU A 69 -14.39 0.16 -1.54
N ASP A 70 -15.26 1.17 -1.46
CA ASP A 70 -16.00 1.65 -2.61
C ASP A 70 -15.03 2.18 -3.69
N PRO A 71 -15.33 1.99 -5.00
CA PRO A 71 -14.43 2.38 -6.09
C PRO A 71 -13.98 3.85 -6.05
N GLU A 72 -14.84 4.75 -5.60
CA GLU A 72 -14.53 6.18 -5.45
C GLU A 72 -13.48 6.47 -4.36
N LEU A 73 -13.32 5.57 -3.38
CA LEU A 73 -12.36 5.71 -2.28
C LEU A 73 -11.00 5.04 -2.58
N VAL A 74 -10.97 4.10 -3.51
CA VAL A 74 -9.77 3.33 -3.91
C VAL A 74 -8.64 4.25 -4.35
N ARG A 75 -8.95 5.22 -5.21
CA ARG A 75 -7.96 6.13 -5.78
C ARG A 75 -7.11 6.83 -4.70
N GLY A 76 -7.73 7.38 -3.67
CA GLY A 76 -7.01 8.10 -2.61
C GLY A 76 -6.04 7.20 -1.81
N VAL A 77 -6.36 5.91 -1.68
CA VAL A 77 -5.46 4.93 -1.04
C VAL A 77 -4.31 4.57 -1.96
N LEU A 78 -4.59 4.32 -3.25
CA LEU A 78 -3.56 4.01 -4.24
C LEU A 78 -2.58 5.18 -4.44
N ASP A 79 -3.04 6.43 -4.39
CA ASP A 79 -2.18 7.60 -4.50
C ASP A 79 -1.18 7.69 -3.34
N VAL A 80 -1.61 7.42 -2.11
CA VAL A 80 -0.71 7.32 -0.95
C VAL A 80 0.30 6.18 -1.13
N MET A 81 -0.12 5.03 -1.62
CA MET A 81 0.78 3.90 -1.88
C MET A 81 1.80 4.20 -3.00
N ARG A 82 1.39 4.95 -4.05
CA ARG A 82 2.30 5.44 -5.11
C ARG A 82 3.37 6.36 -4.54
N ASP A 83 2.97 7.30 -3.69
CA ASP A 83 3.91 8.22 -3.04
C ASP A 83 4.92 7.46 -2.18
N LEU A 84 4.47 6.47 -1.42
CA LEU A 84 5.36 5.62 -0.64
C LEU A 84 6.35 4.85 -1.54
N ALA A 85 5.87 4.22 -2.61
CA ALA A 85 6.72 3.47 -3.53
C ALA A 85 7.81 4.35 -4.18
N LYS A 86 7.46 5.57 -4.59
CA LYS A 86 8.37 6.47 -5.32
C LYS A 86 9.32 7.25 -4.42
N ASN A 87 8.89 7.61 -3.20
CA ASN A 87 9.56 8.64 -2.40
C ASN A 87 10.14 8.14 -1.07
N SER A 88 9.74 6.96 -0.58
CA SER A 88 10.17 6.51 0.75
C SER A 88 11.46 5.68 0.75
N GLY A 89 11.86 5.11 -0.40
CA GLY A 89 12.95 4.13 -0.48
C GLY A 89 12.67 2.80 0.26
N MET A 90 11.42 2.58 0.67
CA MET A 90 10.99 1.42 1.44
C MET A 90 10.70 0.24 0.52
N THR A 91 11.11 -0.95 0.92
CA THR A 91 10.70 -2.17 0.21
C THR A 91 9.23 -2.46 0.50
N MET A 92 8.44 -2.64 -0.55
CA MET A 92 7.02 -2.94 -0.45
C MET A 92 6.71 -4.27 -1.13
N ILE A 93 5.91 -5.12 -0.47
CA ILE A 93 5.31 -6.31 -1.08
C ILE A 93 3.80 -6.11 -1.06
N VAL A 94 3.17 -6.11 -2.23
CA VAL A 94 1.77 -5.77 -2.38
C VAL A 94 1.03 -6.90 -3.09
N VAL A 95 0.04 -7.47 -2.43
CA VAL A 95 -0.97 -8.33 -3.05
C VAL A 95 -2.13 -7.45 -3.47
N THR A 96 -2.46 -7.43 -4.76
CA THR A 96 -3.49 -6.53 -5.27
C THR A 96 -4.07 -7.04 -6.59
N HIS A 97 -5.30 -6.65 -6.88
CA HIS A 97 -5.97 -6.78 -8.17
C HIS A 97 -5.97 -5.44 -8.95
N GLU A 98 -5.34 -4.40 -8.42
CA GLU A 98 -5.22 -3.09 -9.08
C GLU A 98 -4.08 -3.10 -10.10
N MET A 99 -4.34 -3.65 -11.29
CA MET A 99 -3.29 -3.87 -12.31
C MET A 99 -2.66 -2.58 -12.81
N GLY A 100 -3.44 -1.50 -12.93
CA GLY A 100 -2.92 -0.19 -13.28
C GLY A 100 -1.91 0.35 -12.26
N PHE A 101 -2.18 0.14 -10.97
CA PHE A 101 -1.25 0.48 -9.91
C PHE A 101 0.02 -0.38 -9.98
N ALA A 102 -0.12 -1.71 -10.09
CA ALA A 102 1.03 -2.61 -10.19
C ALA A 102 1.93 -2.28 -11.39
N LYS A 103 1.32 -1.98 -12.56
CA LYS A 103 2.06 -1.58 -13.77
C LYS A 103 2.84 -0.26 -13.60
N ASP A 104 2.29 0.69 -12.83
CA ASP A 104 2.86 2.03 -12.64
C ASP A 104 4.01 2.07 -11.64
N VAL A 105 3.98 1.22 -10.58
CA VAL A 105 4.89 1.37 -9.45
C VAL A 105 5.80 0.18 -9.18
N ALA A 106 5.50 -1.01 -9.69
CA ALA A 106 6.25 -2.21 -9.34
C ALA A 106 7.60 -2.26 -10.09
N ASP A 107 8.66 -2.63 -9.37
CA ASP A 107 9.94 -3.02 -9.97
C ASP A 107 9.87 -4.47 -10.48
N ARG A 108 9.06 -5.30 -9.82
CA ARG A 108 8.85 -6.71 -10.15
C ARG A 108 7.41 -7.12 -9.86
N VAL A 109 6.83 -7.86 -10.80
CA VAL A 109 5.51 -8.46 -10.69
C VAL A 109 5.65 -9.97 -10.61
N VAL A 110 4.86 -10.59 -9.73
CA VAL A 110 4.79 -12.04 -9.54
C VAL A 110 3.35 -12.48 -9.76
N PHE A 111 3.10 -13.26 -10.79
CA PHE A 111 1.81 -13.89 -11.02
C PHE A 111 1.76 -15.26 -10.33
N MET A 112 0.77 -15.44 -9.47
CA MET A 112 0.57 -16.67 -8.71
C MET A 112 -0.79 -17.27 -8.98
N GLU A 113 -0.85 -18.58 -9.11
CA GLU A 113 -2.10 -19.35 -9.22
C GLU A 113 -1.94 -20.70 -8.54
N GLY A 114 -2.99 -21.16 -7.85
CA GLY A 114 -2.96 -22.45 -7.16
C GLY A 114 -1.85 -22.58 -6.08
N GLY A 115 -1.41 -21.45 -5.50
CA GLY A 115 -0.37 -21.44 -4.47
C GLY A 115 1.06 -21.51 -5.00
N VAL A 116 1.27 -21.46 -6.32
CA VAL A 116 2.60 -21.51 -6.94
C VAL A 116 2.85 -20.25 -7.78
N VAL A 117 4.12 -19.89 -7.94
CA VAL A 117 4.54 -18.84 -8.87
C VAL A 117 4.45 -19.38 -10.29
N VAL A 118 3.59 -18.79 -11.12
CA VAL A 118 3.42 -19.15 -12.53
C VAL A 118 4.42 -18.40 -13.39
N GLU A 119 4.57 -17.10 -13.17
CA GLU A 119 5.52 -16.24 -13.88
C GLU A 119 5.91 -15.04 -13.01
N GLN A 120 7.12 -14.52 -13.22
CA GLN A 120 7.58 -13.29 -12.60
C GLN A 120 8.50 -12.52 -13.53
N GLY A 121 8.45 -11.19 -13.43
CA GLY A 121 9.26 -10.33 -14.30
C GLY A 121 9.04 -8.86 -14.00
N THR A 122 9.59 -7.99 -14.84
CA THR A 122 9.26 -6.57 -14.82
C THR A 122 7.80 -6.36 -15.22
N PRO A 123 7.18 -5.21 -14.88
CA PRO A 123 5.83 -4.89 -15.35
C PRO A 123 5.68 -5.04 -16.87
N ASP A 124 6.67 -4.61 -17.65
CA ASP A 124 6.61 -4.72 -19.10
C ASP A 124 6.53 -6.16 -19.59
N VAL A 125 7.30 -7.07 -18.99
CA VAL A 125 7.23 -8.50 -19.32
C VAL A 125 5.85 -9.06 -19.00
N ILE A 126 5.37 -8.86 -17.77
CA ILE A 126 4.13 -9.49 -17.31
C ILE A 126 2.89 -8.91 -17.99
N PHE A 127 2.82 -7.60 -18.17
CA PHE A 127 1.62 -6.94 -18.70
C PHE A 127 1.59 -6.81 -20.22
N ASN A 128 2.74 -6.71 -20.89
CA ASN A 128 2.79 -6.45 -22.31
C ASN A 128 3.36 -7.63 -23.13
N ASN A 129 4.17 -8.49 -22.53
CA ASN A 129 4.82 -9.60 -23.23
C ASN A 129 5.01 -10.85 -22.35
N PRO A 130 3.92 -11.37 -21.74
CA PRO A 130 3.99 -12.55 -20.89
C PRO A 130 4.47 -13.77 -21.68
N GLN A 131 5.37 -14.54 -21.08
CA GLN A 131 5.95 -15.74 -21.72
C GLN A 131 5.12 -17.01 -21.39
N ASN A 132 4.37 -16.96 -20.29
CA ASN A 132 3.51 -18.08 -19.90
C ASN A 132 2.09 -17.89 -20.49
N PRO A 133 1.53 -18.87 -21.22
CA PRO A 133 0.18 -18.77 -21.79
C PRO A 133 -0.92 -18.47 -20.75
N ARG A 134 -0.77 -18.99 -19.52
CA ARG A 134 -1.73 -18.74 -18.44
C ARG A 134 -1.68 -17.29 -17.94
N THR A 135 -0.48 -16.70 -17.86
CA THR A 135 -0.32 -15.26 -17.56
C THR A 135 -0.97 -14.42 -18.66
N ALA A 136 -0.70 -14.77 -19.93
CA ALA A 136 -1.28 -14.05 -21.07
C ALA A 136 -2.84 -14.09 -21.06
N GLU A 137 -3.42 -15.24 -20.77
CA GLU A 137 -4.87 -15.40 -20.63
C GLU A 137 -5.42 -14.53 -19.50
N PHE A 138 -4.79 -14.57 -18.34
CA PHE A 138 -5.20 -13.77 -17.18
C PHE A 138 -5.14 -12.27 -17.47
N ILE A 139 -4.01 -11.78 -18.00
CA ILE A 139 -3.85 -10.37 -18.35
C ILE A 139 -4.85 -9.94 -19.41
N GLY A 140 -5.08 -10.77 -20.44
CA GLY A 140 -6.06 -10.48 -21.50
C GLY A 140 -7.51 -10.43 -21.02
N ALA A 141 -7.82 -11.06 -19.89
CA ALA A 141 -9.17 -11.03 -19.30
C ALA A 141 -9.45 -9.78 -18.44
N ILE A 142 -8.40 -9.04 -18.03
CA ILE A 142 -8.50 -7.88 -17.11
C ILE A 142 -8.03 -6.56 -17.76
N ALA A 143 -7.60 -6.60 -19.02
CA ALA A 143 -7.10 -5.43 -19.78
C ALA A 143 -8.23 -4.58 -20.39
#